data_61bafe60cd00711cae7ad52dd3cf1da1
#
_entry.id   61bafe60cd00711cae7ad52dd3cf1da1
#
_cell.length_a   1.000
_cell.length_b   1.000
_cell.length_c   1.000
_cell.angle_alpha   90.00
_cell.angle_beta   90.00
_cell.angle_gamma   90.00
#
_symmetry.space_group_name_H-M   'P 1'
#
loop_
_entity.id
_entity.type
_entity.pdbx_description
1 polymer ?
#
loop_
_entity_poly.entity_id
_entity_poly.type
_entity_poly.pdbx_seq_one_letter_code
_entity_poly.pdbx_strand_id
1 'polypeptide(L)'
;DYTPLDKAIENIKTYKWLILTSANGVTSFFNRLDNAGLDSRSLSDIKIAAIGSETAKALKNYGISADLVPPAFKAEELAETLSAEVQVGDKILLARAKVAREVLPESLRALGASVDVVTAYETVTALDNKEELLTALQNGEVDLVTFTSSSTVTNLLTSLGDQRELIN
;
A
#
# COMPACT_ATOMS: atom_id res chain seq x y z
N ASP A 1 9.09 6.97 -8.79
CA ASP A 1 10.45 7.02 -8.24
C ASP A 1 10.53 6.09 -7.03
N TYR A 2 11.33 5.01 -7.14
CA TYR A 2 11.54 4.02 -6.07
C TYR A 2 12.81 4.26 -5.25
N THR A 3 13.57 5.31 -5.55
CA THR A 3 14.86 5.60 -4.88
C THR A 3 14.77 5.58 -3.33
N PRO A 4 13.73 6.14 -2.69
CA PRO A 4 13.61 6.08 -1.22
C PRO A 4 13.38 4.66 -0.70
N LEU A 5 12.59 3.85 -1.41
CA LEU A 5 12.32 2.46 -1.05
C LEU A 5 13.57 1.60 -1.23
N ASP A 6 14.30 1.78 -2.35
CA ASP A 6 15.53 1.05 -2.62
C ASP A 6 16.59 1.31 -1.56
N LYS A 7 16.79 2.59 -1.17
CA LYS A 7 17.70 2.96 -0.07
C LYS A 7 17.29 2.35 1.27
N ALA A 8 15.98 2.27 1.53
CA ALA A 8 15.49 1.61 2.75
C ALA A 8 15.75 0.09 2.71
N ILE A 9 15.59 -0.55 1.55
CA ILE A 9 15.89 -1.96 1.35
C ILE A 9 17.40 -2.25 1.50
N GLU A 10 18.27 -1.41 0.97
CA GLU A 10 19.73 -1.54 1.18
C GLU A 10 20.11 -1.52 2.66
N ASN A 11 19.36 -0.77 3.47
CA ASN A 11 19.55 -0.62 4.91
C ASN A 11 18.55 -1.44 5.73
N ILE A 12 17.92 -2.45 5.15
CA ILE A 12 16.77 -3.14 5.73
C ILE A 12 17.04 -3.69 7.14
N LYS A 13 18.22 -4.19 7.41
CA LYS A 13 18.62 -4.74 8.71
C LYS A 13 18.74 -3.70 9.84
N THR A 14 18.67 -2.42 9.52
CA THR A 14 18.67 -1.36 10.55
C THR A 14 17.28 -1.13 11.15
N TYR A 15 16.23 -1.65 10.51
CA TYR A 15 14.86 -1.51 10.97
C TYR A 15 14.48 -2.62 11.94
N LYS A 16 13.74 -2.24 12.97
CA LYS A 16 13.12 -3.17 13.93
C LYS A 16 11.78 -3.68 13.43
N TRP A 17 11.05 -2.83 12.70
CA TRP A 17 9.76 -3.13 12.14
C TRP A 17 9.67 -2.78 10.66
N LEU A 18 9.01 -3.65 9.91
CA LEU A 18 8.49 -3.38 8.57
C LEU A 18 6.96 -3.37 8.65
N ILE A 19 6.34 -2.27 8.28
CA ILE A 19 4.88 -2.12 8.26
C ILE A 19 4.41 -2.02 6.81
N LEU A 20 3.47 -2.89 6.45
CA LEU A 20 2.85 -2.94 5.13
C LEU A 20 1.34 -2.73 5.26
N THR A 21 0.78 -1.78 4.52
CA THR A 21 -0.60 -1.33 4.67
C THR A 21 -1.54 -1.82 3.58
N SER A 22 -1.05 -2.61 2.61
CA SER A 22 -1.87 -3.16 1.52
C SER A 22 -1.19 -4.34 0.84
N ALA A 23 -1.96 -5.20 0.16
CA ALA A 23 -1.44 -6.27 -0.67
C ALA A 23 -0.57 -5.76 -1.82
N ASN A 24 -0.95 -4.63 -2.46
CA ASN A 24 -0.14 -3.98 -3.50
C ASN A 24 1.20 -3.49 -2.94
N GLY A 25 1.21 -2.96 -1.70
CA GLY A 25 2.43 -2.57 -1.00
C GLY A 25 3.36 -3.75 -0.75
N VAL A 26 2.81 -4.90 -0.38
CA VAL A 26 3.57 -6.17 -0.25
C VAL A 26 4.21 -6.53 -1.59
N THR A 27 3.42 -6.64 -2.65
CA THR A 27 3.94 -7.01 -3.99
C THR A 27 5.03 -6.05 -4.46
N SER A 28 4.80 -4.74 -4.35
CA SER A 28 5.80 -3.74 -4.74
C SER A 28 7.07 -3.82 -3.91
N PHE A 29 6.96 -4.00 -2.59
CA PHE A 29 8.11 -4.12 -1.70
C PHE A 29 8.96 -5.34 -2.07
N PHE A 30 8.34 -6.51 -2.24
CA PHE A 30 9.08 -7.74 -2.56
C PHE A 30 9.67 -7.72 -3.97
N ASN A 31 9.02 -7.11 -4.95
CA ASN A 31 9.62 -6.88 -6.26
C ASN A 31 10.89 -6.01 -6.18
N ARG A 32 10.89 -4.97 -5.32
CA ARG A 32 12.08 -4.15 -5.11
C ARG A 32 13.17 -4.87 -4.32
N LEU A 33 12.78 -5.71 -3.35
CA LEU A 33 13.69 -6.55 -2.60
C LEU A 33 14.42 -7.52 -3.54
N ASP A 34 13.69 -8.19 -4.44
CA ASP A 34 14.25 -9.09 -5.46
C ASP A 34 15.18 -8.34 -6.43
N ASN A 35 14.78 -7.16 -6.91
CA ASN A 35 15.64 -6.31 -7.74
C ASN A 35 16.96 -5.90 -7.07
N ALA A 36 16.98 -5.84 -5.74
CA ALA A 36 18.18 -5.60 -4.96
C ALA A 36 19.02 -6.89 -4.73
N GLY A 37 18.61 -8.02 -5.30
CA GLY A 37 19.27 -9.33 -5.12
C GLY A 37 19.05 -9.93 -3.73
N LEU A 38 18.00 -9.47 -3.01
CA LEU A 38 17.62 -9.93 -1.69
C LEU A 38 16.33 -10.75 -1.75
N ASP A 39 16.10 -11.56 -0.73
CA ASP A 39 14.85 -12.32 -0.58
C ASP A 39 14.30 -12.24 0.85
N SER A 40 13.22 -12.98 1.14
CA SER A 40 12.56 -12.99 2.45
C SER A 40 13.49 -13.27 3.62
N ARG A 41 14.61 -13.97 3.42
CA ARG A 41 15.61 -14.27 4.47
C ARG A 41 16.30 -13.01 5.00
N SER A 42 16.36 -11.96 4.19
CA SER A 42 16.92 -10.66 4.64
C SER A 42 16.05 -9.97 5.70
N LEU A 43 14.83 -10.45 5.90
CA LEU A 43 13.87 -9.93 6.90
C LEU A 43 13.85 -10.76 8.20
N SER A 44 14.73 -11.72 8.39
CA SER A 44 14.70 -12.69 9.51
C SER A 44 14.69 -12.06 10.91
N ASP A 45 15.33 -10.89 11.07
CA ASP A 45 15.47 -10.21 12.36
C ASP A 45 14.52 -9.00 12.51
N ILE A 46 13.56 -8.86 11.59
CA ILE A 46 12.65 -7.72 11.50
C ILE A 46 11.24 -8.20 11.81
N LYS A 47 10.56 -7.56 12.75
CA LYS A 47 9.14 -7.79 12.99
C LYS A 47 8.30 -7.18 11.86
N ILE A 48 7.29 -7.91 11.41
CA ILE A 48 6.46 -7.49 10.27
C ILE A 48 5.01 -7.29 10.72
N ALA A 49 4.49 -6.08 10.51
CA ALA A 49 3.10 -5.76 10.76
C ALA A 49 2.32 -5.57 9.44
N ALA A 50 1.14 -6.16 9.37
CA ALA A 50 0.20 -6.00 8.27
C ALA A 50 -1.08 -5.33 8.77
N ILE A 51 -1.59 -4.32 8.05
CA ILE A 51 -2.79 -3.60 8.49
C ILE A 51 -4.06 -4.46 8.48
N GLY A 52 -4.09 -5.54 7.72
CA GLY A 52 -5.27 -6.39 7.63
C GLY A 52 -5.01 -7.74 6.98
N SER A 53 -6.06 -8.58 6.95
CA SER A 53 -5.99 -9.97 6.52
C SER A 53 -5.49 -10.16 5.08
N GLU A 54 -5.89 -9.30 4.15
CA GLU A 54 -5.46 -9.40 2.75
C GLU A 54 -3.97 -9.05 2.60
N THR A 55 -3.47 -8.09 3.37
CA THR A 55 -2.03 -7.78 3.43
C THR A 55 -1.25 -8.95 4.04
N ALA A 56 -1.78 -9.55 5.12
CA ALA A 56 -1.17 -10.73 5.74
C ALA A 56 -1.19 -11.96 4.82
N LYS A 57 -2.24 -12.16 4.03
CA LYS A 57 -2.29 -13.22 3.01
C LYS A 57 -1.26 -12.97 1.90
N ALA A 58 -1.11 -11.73 1.44
CA ALA A 58 -0.10 -11.40 0.43
C ALA A 58 1.32 -11.70 0.91
N LEU A 59 1.64 -11.45 2.19
CA LEU A 59 2.93 -11.80 2.80
C LEU A 59 3.21 -13.31 2.76
N LYS A 60 2.18 -14.15 2.92
CA LYS A 60 2.33 -15.62 2.87
C LYS A 60 2.81 -16.11 1.50
N ASN A 61 2.49 -15.41 0.40
CA ASN A 61 3.00 -15.76 -0.92
C ASN A 61 4.53 -15.65 -1.03
N TYR A 62 5.14 -14.89 -0.12
CA TYR A 62 6.59 -14.72 0.00
C TYR A 62 7.18 -15.52 1.18
N GLY A 63 6.41 -16.46 1.74
CA GLY A 63 6.84 -17.32 2.86
C GLY A 63 6.89 -16.62 4.22
N ILE A 64 6.23 -15.46 4.37
CA ILE A 64 6.24 -14.67 5.60
C ILE A 64 4.86 -14.70 6.26
N SER A 65 4.85 -14.96 7.56
CA SER A 65 3.71 -14.69 8.44
C SER A 65 3.92 -13.36 9.15
N ALA A 66 2.93 -12.47 9.10
CA ALA A 66 3.00 -11.23 9.86
C ALA A 66 3.02 -11.53 11.36
N ASP A 67 3.90 -10.83 12.10
CA ASP A 67 3.99 -10.91 13.56
C ASP A 67 2.79 -10.21 14.22
N LEU A 68 2.25 -9.18 13.54
CA LEU A 68 1.13 -8.40 14.05
C LEU A 68 0.13 -8.07 12.95
N VAL A 69 -1.15 -8.37 13.22
CA VAL A 69 -2.31 -7.98 12.39
C VAL A 69 -3.38 -7.48 13.36
N PRO A 70 -3.83 -6.23 13.28
CA PRO A 70 -4.85 -5.70 14.20
C PRO A 70 -6.21 -6.35 13.95
N PRO A 71 -7.09 -6.42 14.95
CA PRO A 71 -8.42 -7.01 14.82
C PRO A 71 -9.36 -6.19 13.92
N ALA A 72 -9.27 -4.86 13.93
CA ALA A 72 -9.94 -3.99 12.98
C ALA A 72 -8.89 -3.42 12.00
N PHE A 73 -9.18 -3.51 10.71
CA PHE A 73 -8.23 -3.22 9.62
C PHE A 73 -8.09 -1.71 9.36
N LYS A 74 -7.72 -0.95 10.42
CA LYS A 74 -7.59 0.50 10.40
C LYS A 74 -6.20 0.93 10.92
N ALA A 75 -5.74 2.07 10.44
CA ALA A 75 -4.46 2.63 10.84
C ALA A 75 -4.39 2.94 12.34
N GLU A 76 -5.50 3.39 12.90
CA GLU A 76 -5.66 3.70 14.32
C GLU A 76 -5.48 2.44 15.20
N GLU A 77 -6.14 1.35 14.84
CA GLU A 77 -6.04 0.05 15.52
C GLU A 77 -4.62 -0.55 15.42
N LEU A 78 -4.00 -0.39 14.24
CA LEU A 78 -2.62 -0.84 14.07
C LEU A 78 -1.68 -0.03 14.95
N ALA A 79 -1.85 1.29 15.04
CA ALA A 79 -1.07 2.15 15.92
C ALA A 79 -1.25 1.79 17.40
N GLU A 80 -2.49 1.53 17.82
CA GLU A 80 -2.80 1.10 19.18
C GLU A 80 -2.16 -0.25 19.52
N THR A 81 -2.31 -1.24 18.64
CA THR A 81 -1.72 -2.56 18.85
C THR A 81 -0.18 -2.50 18.87
N LEU A 82 0.42 -1.70 18.00
CA LEU A 82 1.87 -1.48 17.97
C LEU A 82 2.38 -0.74 19.21
N SER A 83 1.55 0.05 19.90
CA SER A 83 1.97 0.81 21.07
C SER A 83 2.47 -0.07 22.21
N ALA A 84 2.02 -1.32 22.28
CA ALA A 84 2.47 -2.30 23.28
C ALA A 84 3.83 -2.95 22.91
N GLU A 85 4.24 -2.86 21.66
CA GLU A 85 5.40 -3.58 21.13
C GLU A 85 6.55 -2.66 20.73
N VAL A 86 6.23 -1.43 20.30
CA VAL A 86 7.20 -0.44 19.83
C VAL A 86 7.86 0.25 21.01
N GLN A 87 9.18 0.35 20.96
CA GLN A 87 9.99 1.01 21.97
C GLN A 87 10.52 2.35 21.46
N VAL A 88 10.84 3.24 22.41
CA VAL A 88 11.52 4.52 22.09
C VAL A 88 12.84 4.23 21.39
N GLY A 89 13.05 4.86 20.25
CA GLY A 89 14.25 4.67 19.42
C GLY A 89 14.16 3.54 18.40
N ASP A 90 13.09 2.73 18.41
CA ASP A 90 12.88 1.73 17.34
C ASP A 90 12.84 2.41 15.98
N LYS A 91 13.55 1.84 15.02
CA LYS A 91 13.52 2.27 13.63
C LYS A 91 12.50 1.46 12.86
N ILE A 92 11.53 2.15 12.26
CA ILE A 92 10.37 1.55 11.59
C ILE A 92 10.39 1.94 10.12
N LEU A 93 10.29 0.96 9.23
CA LEU A 93 10.03 1.17 7.82
C LEU A 93 8.53 1.02 7.55
N LEU A 94 7.89 2.09 7.11
CA LEU A 94 6.50 2.09 6.66
C LEU A 94 6.43 2.21 5.15
N ALA A 95 6.21 1.08 4.45
CA ALA A 95 6.07 1.03 3.00
C ALA A 95 4.59 1.04 2.61
N ARG A 96 4.14 2.13 1.96
CA ARG A 96 2.71 2.40 1.71
C ARG A 96 2.44 3.03 0.35
N ALA A 97 1.17 3.23 0.02
CA ALA A 97 0.77 4.03 -1.13
C ALA A 97 1.28 5.48 -1.00
N LYS A 98 1.58 6.12 -2.13
CA LYS A 98 1.99 7.54 -2.19
C LYS A 98 0.97 8.47 -1.53
N VAL A 99 -0.31 8.22 -1.77
CA VAL A 99 -1.41 8.95 -1.13
C VAL A 99 -1.98 8.06 -0.03
N ALA A 100 -1.77 8.43 1.22
CA ALA A 100 -2.27 7.75 2.41
C ALA A 100 -2.35 8.72 3.60
N ARG A 101 -3.17 8.38 4.62
CA ARG A 101 -3.34 9.20 5.81
C ARG A 101 -2.08 9.19 6.69
N GLU A 102 -1.79 10.32 7.33
CA GLU A 102 -0.60 10.47 8.21
C GLU A 102 -0.80 9.92 9.64
N VAL A 103 -2.00 9.49 9.99
CA VAL A 103 -2.34 9.01 11.35
C VAL A 103 -1.35 7.97 11.87
N LEU A 104 -1.05 6.94 11.09
CA LEU A 104 -0.15 5.86 11.52
C LEU A 104 1.28 6.34 11.79
N PRO A 105 1.98 7.03 10.86
CA PRO A 105 3.34 7.48 11.13
C PRO A 105 3.41 8.54 12.24
N GLU A 106 2.41 9.41 12.38
CA GLU A 106 2.35 10.39 13.48
C GLU A 106 2.21 9.70 14.83
N SER A 107 1.30 8.71 14.94
CA SER A 107 1.13 7.93 16.16
C SER A 107 2.40 7.18 16.57
N LEU A 108 3.10 6.56 15.60
CA LEU A 108 4.35 5.84 15.87
C LEU A 108 5.47 6.78 16.30
N ARG A 109 5.58 7.96 15.69
CA ARG A 109 6.54 9.00 16.12
C ARG A 109 6.22 9.52 17.51
N ALA A 110 4.95 9.66 17.87
CA ALA A 110 4.53 10.06 19.21
C ALA A 110 4.94 9.03 20.29
N LEU A 111 5.11 7.76 19.93
CA LEU A 111 5.66 6.72 20.81
C LEU A 111 7.20 6.79 20.93
N GLY A 112 7.85 7.72 20.24
CA GLY A 112 9.30 7.88 20.26
C GLY A 112 10.04 7.03 19.21
N ALA A 113 9.36 6.42 18.27
CA ALA A 113 9.98 5.68 17.18
C ALA A 113 10.50 6.61 16.06
N SER A 114 11.55 6.17 15.38
CA SER A 114 12.02 6.77 14.12
C SER A 114 11.32 6.11 12.95
N VAL A 115 10.47 6.84 12.22
CA VAL A 115 9.64 6.26 11.16
C VAL A 115 10.05 6.80 9.79
N ASP A 116 10.63 5.91 8.97
CA ASP A 116 10.90 6.14 7.56
C ASP A 116 9.67 5.73 6.75
N VAL A 117 8.98 6.73 6.18
CA VAL A 117 7.81 6.51 5.32
C VAL A 117 8.26 6.51 3.88
N VAL A 118 8.05 5.39 3.17
CA VAL A 118 8.45 5.25 1.77
C VAL A 118 7.27 4.88 0.88
N THR A 119 7.24 5.45 -0.31
CA THR A 119 6.24 5.10 -1.32
C THR A 119 6.60 3.76 -1.95
N ALA A 120 5.76 2.74 -1.71
CA ALA A 120 5.89 1.44 -2.34
C ALA A 120 5.18 1.39 -3.69
N TYR A 121 4.05 2.10 -3.84
CA TYR A 121 3.30 2.16 -5.10
C TYR A 121 2.45 3.43 -5.17
N GLU A 122 2.00 3.73 -6.37
CA GLU A 122 1.07 4.80 -6.65
C GLU A 122 -0.13 4.25 -7.44
N THR A 123 -1.34 4.62 -7.04
CA THR A 123 -2.53 4.33 -7.82
C THR A 123 -2.66 5.40 -8.90
N VAL A 124 -2.64 4.96 -10.13
CA VAL A 124 -2.85 5.84 -11.31
C VAL A 124 -4.13 5.46 -12.01
N THR A 125 -4.79 6.44 -12.62
CA THR A 125 -5.94 6.15 -13.48
C THR A 125 -5.44 5.48 -14.75
N ALA A 126 -5.93 4.28 -15.05
CA ALA A 126 -5.66 3.60 -16.30
C ALA A 126 -6.42 4.33 -17.42
N LEU A 127 -5.68 4.86 -18.39
CA LEU A 127 -6.24 5.56 -19.56
C LEU A 127 -6.07 4.76 -20.85
N ASP A 128 -5.45 3.59 -20.76
CA ASP A 128 -5.05 2.80 -21.93
C ASP A 128 -6.24 2.39 -22.81
N ASN A 129 -7.41 2.16 -22.21
CA ASN A 129 -8.64 1.76 -22.91
C ASN A 129 -9.69 2.89 -22.95
N LYS A 130 -9.28 4.14 -22.79
CA LYS A 130 -10.22 5.28 -22.77
C LYS A 130 -10.98 5.40 -24.08
N GLU A 131 -10.32 5.29 -25.22
CA GLU A 131 -10.93 5.42 -26.54
C GLU A 131 -11.91 4.28 -26.82
N GLU A 132 -11.57 3.07 -26.43
CA GLU A 132 -12.45 1.90 -26.53
C GLU A 132 -13.72 2.07 -25.69
N LEU A 133 -13.54 2.52 -24.42
CA LEU A 133 -14.66 2.81 -23.52
C LEU A 133 -15.59 3.89 -24.11
N LEU A 134 -15.02 4.99 -24.60
CA LEU A 134 -15.80 6.07 -25.20
C LEU A 134 -16.58 5.60 -26.43
N THR A 135 -15.95 4.80 -27.28
CA THR A 135 -16.58 4.22 -28.46
C THR A 135 -17.76 3.32 -28.08
N ALA A 136 -17.55 2.43 -27.10
CA ALA A 136 -18.62 1.53 -26.64
C ALA A 136 -19.80 2.30 -26.02
N LEU A 137 -19.53 3.36 -25.24
CA LEU A 137 -20.57 4.23 -24.68
C LEU A 137 -21.33 4.99 -25.77
N GLN A 138 -20.63 5.54 -26.76
CA GLN A 138 -21.24 6.28 -27.87
C GLN A 138 -22.11 5.38 -28.78
N ASN A 139 -21.71 4.14 -28.95
CA ASN A 139 -22.46 3.15 -29.72
C ASN A 139 -23.64 2.54 -28.95
N GLY A 140 -23.82 2.84 -27.67
CA GLY A 140 -24.84 2.23 -26.82
C GLY A 140 -24.62 0.75 -26.55
N GLU A 141 -23.36 0.31 -26.53
CA GLU A 141 -22.97 -1.08 -26.29
C GLU A 141 -22.81 -1.41 -24.79
N VAL A 142 -23.02 -0.42 -23.91
CA VAL A 142 -22.86 -0.56 -22.47
C VAL A 142 -24.23 -0.46 -21.79
N ASP A 143 -24.75 -1.56 -21.30
CA ASP A 143 -26.04 -1.62 -20.59
C ASP A 143 -25.92 -1.30 -19.09
N LEU A 144 -24.75 -1.57 -18.47
CA LEU A 144 -24.54 -1.42 -17.04
C LEU A 144 -23.09 -1.12 -16.71
N VAL A 145 -22.86 -0.14 -15.83
CA VAL A 145 -21.55 0.14 -15.25
C VAL A 145 -21.59 -0.14 -13.74
N THR A 146 -20.66 -0.98 -13.26
CA THR A 146 -20.55 -1.32 -11.84
C THR A 146 -19.31 -0.66 -11.20
N PHE A 147 -19.48 -0.18 -9.98
CA PHE A 147 -18.40 0.44 -9.21
C PHE A 147 -18.18 -0.31 -7.90
N THR A 148 -16.93 -0.61 -7.58
CA THR A 148 -16.55 -1.29 -6.35
C THR A 148 -15.96 -0.35 -5.29
N SER A 149 -15.71 0.91 -5.66
CA SER A 149 -15.18 1.95 -4.75
C SER A 149 -15.50 3.34 -5.27
N SER A 150 -15.47 4.34 -4.38
CA SER A 150 -15.64 5.75 -4.74
C SER A 150 -14.56 6.26 -5.71
N SER A 151 -13.34 5.75 -5.59
CA SER A 151 -12.24 6.13 -6.49
C SER A 151 -12.47 5.68 -7.92
N THR A 152 -13.12 4.53 -8.16
CA THR A 152 -13.44 4.07 -9.52
C THR A 152 -14.48 4.98 -10.18
N VAL A 153 -15.45 5.50 -9.42
CA VAL A 153 -16.38 6.52 -9.93
C VAL A 153 -15.63 7.79 -10.33
N THR A 154 -14.80 8.31 -9.44
CA THR A 154 -14.02 9.52 -9.70
C THR A 154 -13.11 9.36 -10.91
N ASN A 155 -12.44 8.21 -11.02
CA ASN A 155 -11.54 7.91 -12.14
C ASN A 155 -12.30 7.81 -13.46
N LEU A 156 -13.47 7.17 -13.49
CA LEU A 156 -14.31 7.13 -14.70
C LEU A 156 -14.73 8.54 -15.12
N LEU A 157 -15.25 9.34 -14.19
CA LEU A 157 -15.67 10.71 -14.48
C LEU A 157 -14.51 11.58 -14.98
N THR A 158 -13.31 11.38 -14.44
CA THR A 158 -12.09 12.07 -14.90
C THR A 158 -11.70 11.61 -16.30
N SER A 159 -11.82 10.32 -16.60
CA SER A 159 -11.51 9.77 -17.93
C SER A 159 -12.48 10.26 -19.00
N LEU A 160 -13.77 10.38 -18.67
CA LEU A 160 -14.79 10.89 -19.59
C LEU A 160 -14.64 12.40 -19.88
N GLY A 161 -14.13 13.18 -18.90
CA GLY A 161 -13.95 14.62 -19.06
C GLY A 161 -15.26 15.32 -19.39
N ASP A 162 -15.33 15.98 -20.55
CA ASP A 162 -16.51 16.70 -21.03
C ASP A 162 -17.61 15.77 -21.59
N GLN A 163 -17.33 14.48 -21.75
CA GLN A 163 -18.25 13.48 -22.30
C GLN A 163 -19.04 12.70 -21.23
N ARG A 164 -19.19 13.28 -20.04
CA ARG A 164 -19.93 12.66 -18.93
C ARG A 164 -21.40 12.35 -19.20
N GLU A 165 -21.98 13.05 -20.17
CA GLU A 165 -23.37 12.83 -20.63
C GLU A 165 -23.61 11.41 -21.19
N LEU A 166 -22.54 10.72 -21.62
CA LEU A 166 -22.63 9.35 -22.15
C LEU A 166 -23.02 8.29 -21.11
N ILE A 167 -23.02 8.63 -19.82
CA ILE A 167 -23.37 7.70 -18.74
C ILE A 167 -24.64 8.14 -17.96
N ASN A 168 -25.45 9.04 -18.53
CA ASN A 168 -26.73 9.49 -17.95
C ASN A 168 -27.92 8.72 -18.53
#